data_a9330f938c052bc179d565d49a6e5c6e
#
_entry.id   a9330f938c052bc179d565d49a6e5c6e
#
_cell.length_a   1.000
_cell.length_b   1.000
_cell.length_c   1.000
_cell.angle_alpha   90.00
_cell.angle_beta   90.00
_cell.angle_gamma   90.00
#
_symmetry.space_group_name_H-M   'P 1'
#
loop_
_entity.id
_entity.type
_entity.pdbx_description
1 polymer ?
#
loop_
_entity_poly.entity_id
_entity_poly.type
_entity_poly.pdbx_seq_one_letter_code
_entity_poly.pdbx_strand_id
1 'polypeptide(L)'
;MSEPLLSVRDLTVRTGDRVLVSGLDLDIARGERLGLIGESGSGKSLTTLAVLGLLPADMTVTGSVELDGTQIVGAPEKTLVGIRGRSAAVVFQEPLTALDPLMRVGRQIAEPLRRRRGLTGAALKAAVLDLLEQVRLPDPRRVTRAFPHEISGGQRQRVALAMALACDPALLIADEPTTALDVTVQAEMLALIEELVRARGMAVLFVSHDLAVVSAVTDRVLVMKDGHAVETGAVADVVRAPREAYTKALVDSARQLEAALDLGGTR
;
A
#
# COMPACT_ATOMS: atom_id res chain seq x y z
N MET A 1 -0.25 0.56 -27.05
CA MET A 1 -0.19 0.15 -25.63
C MET A 1 0.03 1.43 -24.82
N SER A 2 -0.81 1.76 -23.86
CA SER A 2 -0.61 2.91 -22.99
C SER A 2 0.62 2.68 -22.11
N GLU A 3 1.40 3.73 -21.87
CA GLU A 3 2.53 3.68 -20.94
C GLU A 3 2.04 3.27 -19.54
N PRO A 4 2.78 2.39 -18.83
CA PRO A 4 2.42 1.99 -17.46
C PRO A 4 2.50 3.19 -16.51
N LEU A 5 1.69 3.18 -15.46
CA LEU A 5 1.75 4.20 -14.39
C LEU A 5 3.03 4.02 -13.56
N LEU A 6 3.40 2.78 -13.25
CA LEU A 6 4.65 2.40 -12.60
C LEU A 6 5.37 1.39 -13.48
N SER A 7 6.64 1.65 -13.77
CA SER A 7 7.54 0.73 -14.45
C SER A 7 8.81 0.54 -13.64
N VAL A 8 9.12 -0.68 -13.29
CA VAL A 8 10.34 -1.07 -12.57
C VAL A 8 11.13 -2.04 -13.45
N ARG A 9 12.42 -1.78 -13.65
CA ARG A 9 13.31 -2.59 -14.48
C ARG A 9 14.64 -2.83 -13.77
N ASP A 10 15.01 -4.09 -13.67
CA ASP A 10 16.27 -4.58 -13.09
C ASP A 10 16.55 -3.93 -11.70
N LEU A 11 15.49 -3.72 -10.91
CA LEU A 11 15.63 -3.09 -9.60
C LEU A 11 16.43 -3.99 -8.67
N THR A 12 17.58 -3.49 -8.24
CA THR A 12 18.43 -4.15 -7.25
C THR A 12 18.67 -3.23 -6.08
N VAL A 13 18.41 -3.74 -4.86
CA VAL A 13 18.61 -3.02 -3.58
C VAL A 13 19.66 -3.77 -2.77
N ARG A 14 20.67 -3.03 -2.27
CA ARG A 14 21.79 -3.57 -1.47
C ARG A 14 21.97 -2.77 -0.18
N THR A 15 22.48 -3.46 0.85
CA THR A 15 23.06 -2.83 2.04
C THR A 15 24.45 -3.44 2.27
N GLY A 16 25.51 -2.63 2.16
CA GLY A 16 26.87 -3.15 2.07
C GLY A 16 27.01 -4.17 0.94
N ASP A 17 27.54 -5.35 1.24
CA ASP A 17 27.72 -6.44 0.26
C ASP A 17 26.48 -7.32 0.09
N ARG A 18 25.46 -7.15 0.91
CA ARG A 18 24.24 -7.99 0.88
C ARG A 18 23.23 -7.44 -0.12
N VAL A 19 22.82 -8.29 -1.07
CA VAL A 19 21.69 -8.03 -1.97
C VAL A 19 20.39 -8.39 -1.25
N LEU A 20 19.44 -7.46 -1.22
CA LEU A 20 18.15 -7.60 -0.55
C LEU A 20 16.99 -7.74 -1.56
N VAL A 21 17.10 -7.09 -2.71
CA VAL A 21 16.23 -7.26 -3.88
C VAL A 21 17.14 -7.35 -5.09
N SER A 22 16.87 -8.26 -6.01
CA SER A 22 17.77 -8.55 -7.14
C SER A 22 16.99 -8.67 -8.44
N GLY A 23 17.29 -7.78 -9.39
CA GLY A 23 16.79 -7.85 -10.76
C GLY A 23 15.27 -7.86 -10.87
N LEU A 24 14.57 -7.08 -10.05
CA LEU A 24 13.12 -7.09 -10.02
C LEU A 24 12.53 -6.25 -11.16
N ASP A 25 11.67 -6.90 -11.97
CA ASP A 25 10.85 -6.26 -12.99
C ASP A 25 9.37 -6.31 -12.61
N LEU A 26 8.68 -5.19 -12.70
CA LEU A 26 7.22 -5.11 -12.59
C LEU A 26 6.67 -3.87 -13.29
N ASP A 27 5.43 -3.97 -13.76
CA ASP A 27 4.66 -2.86 -14.29
C ASP A 27 3.28 -2.81 -13.64
N ILE A 28 2.76 -1.60 -13.45
CA ILE A 28 1.37 -1.37 -13.05
C ILE A 28 0.76 -0.36 -14.03
N ALA A 29 -0.30 -0.76 -14.72
CA ALA A 29 -1.07 0.12 -15.57
C ALA A 29 -1.98 1.05 -14.72
N ARG A 30 -2.49 2.13 -15.32
CA ARG A 30 -3.48 2.98 -14.64
C ARG A 30 -4.75 2.18 -14.32
N GLY A 31 -5.21 2.26 -13.07
CA GLY A 31 -6.36 1.53 -12.56
C GLY A 31 -6.12 0.04 -12.31
N GLU A 32 -4.92 -0.48 -12.58
CA GLU A 32 -4.56 -1.87 -12.31
C GLU A 32 -4.33 -2.11 -10.81
N ARG A 33 -4.71 -3.31 -10.34
CA ARG A 33 -4.52 -3.75 -8.97
C ARG A 33 -3.54 -4.92 -8.95
N LEU A 34 -2.27 -4.64 -8.59
CA LEU A 34 -1.21 -5.64 -8.46
C LEU A 34 -1.00 -6.02 -7.00
N GLY A 35 -1.04 -7.33 -6.71
CA GLY A 35 -0.60 -7.90 -5.44
C GLY A 35 0.88 -8.22 -5.44
N LEU A 36 1.58 -7.90 -4.36
CA LEU A 36 2.97 -8.29 -4.11
C LEU A 36 3.00 -9.19 -2.88
N ILE A 37 3.25 -10.48 -3.08
CA ILE A 37 3.20 -11.47 -2.01
C ILE A 37 4.54 -12.16 -1.78
N GLY A 38 4.73 -12.68 -0.57
CA GLY A 38 5.92 -13.43 -0.17
C GLY A 38 6.09 -13.41 1.34
N GLU A 39 6.96 -14.25 1.87
CA GLU A 39 7.28 -14.30 3.30
C GLU A 39 7.90 -12.99 3.82
N SER A 40 7.96 -12.86 5.16
CA SER A 40 8.71 -11.77 5.79
C SER A 40 10.17 -11.84 5.35
N GLY A 41 10.75 -10.67 5.00
CA GLY A 41 12.12 -10.59 4.50
C GLY A 41 12.28 -10.88 3.00
N SER A 42 11.24 -11.19 2.22
CA SER A 42 11.34 -11.42 0.77
C SER A 42 11.63 -10.19 -0.08
N GLY A 43 11.71 -8.98 0.52
CA GLY A 43 12.04 -7.74 -0.19
C GLY A 43 10.86 -6.84 -0.54
N LYS A 44 9.60 -7.21 -0.20
CA LYS A 44 8.37 -6.46 -0.55
C LYS A 44 8.41 -5.00 -0.09
N SER A 45 8.61 -4.76 1.21
CA SER A 45 8.64 -3.40 1.77
C SER A 45 9.83 -2.59 1.25
N LEU A 46 10.97 -3.22 0.94
CA LEU A 46 12.08 -2.53 0.28
C LEU A 46 11.72 -2.12 -1.15
N THR A 47 10.98 -2.95 -1.86
CA THR A 47 10.45 -2.62 -3.20
C THR A 47 9.50 -1.43 -3.12
N THR A 48 8.57 -1.38 -2.15
CA THR A 48 7.66 -0.24 -1.97
C THR A 48 8.40 1.05 -1.62
N LEU A 49 9.41 0.98 -0.75
CA LEU A 49 10.25 2.11 -0.42
C LEU A 49 11.09 2.59 -1.61
N ALA A 50 11.62 1.66 -2.44
CA ALA A 50 12.35 2.01 -3.66
C ALA A 50 11.47 2.77 -4.65
N VAL A 51 10.22 2.32 -4.87
CA VAL A 51 9.23 2.98 -5.74
C VAL A 51 8.95 4.43 -5.30
N LEU A 52 9.01 4.71 -4.02
CA LEU A 52 8.78 6.06 -3.46
C LEU A 52 10.07 6.89 -3.29
N GLY A 53 11.24 6.29 -3.55
CA GLY A 53 12.53 6.90 -3.26
C GLY A 53 12.73 7.18 -1.75
N LEU A 54 12.27 6.26 -0.90
CA LEU A 54 12.30 6.36 0.56
C LEU A 54 13.26 5.36 1.22
N LEU A 55 14.11 4.69 0.45
CA LEU A 55 15.10 3.77 1.02
C LEU A 55 16.07 4.52 1.95
N PRO A 56 16.53 3.88 3.04
CA PRO A 56 17.58 4.39 3.91
C PRO A 56 18.83 4.79 3.13
N ALA A 57 19.55 5.81 3.63
CA ALA A 57 20.72 6.39 2.95
C ALA A 57 21.93 5.44 2.88
N ASP A 58 21.97 4.41 3.72
CA ASP A 58 22.99 3.35 3.73
C ASP A 58 22.70 2.24 2.69
N MET A 59 21.57 2.32 1.98
CA MET A 59 21.21 1.39 0.91
C MET A 59 21.57 1.95 -0.46
N THR A 60 22.06 1.05 -1.31
CA THR A 60 22.34 1.35 -2.72
C THR A 60 21.25 0.76 -3.60
N VAL A 61 20.77 1.57 -4.54
CA VAL A 61 19.73 1.18 -5.51
C VAL A 61 20.30 1.30 -6.90
N THR A 62 20.08 0.27 -7.72
CA THR A 62 20.39 0.27 -9.17
C THR A 62 19.17 -0.20 -9.95
N GLY A 63 19.22 -0.06 -11.28
CA GLY A 63 18.07 -0.30 -12.16
C GLY A 63 17.27 0.98 -12.41
N SER A 64 16.03 0.83 -12.83
CA SER A 64 15.13 1.94 -13.16
C SER A 64 13.79 1.78 -12.46
N VAL A 65 13.29 2.85 -11.88
CA VAL A 65 11.92 2.97 -11.37
C VAL A 65 11.33 4.25 -11.94
N GLU A 66 10.34 4.12 -12.81
CA GLU A 66 9.61 5.24 -13.38
C GLU A 66 8.17 5.23 -12.85
N LEU A 67 7.77 6.33 -12.24
CA LEU A 67 6.43 6.53 -11.68
C LEU A 67 5.81 7.77 -12.32
N ASP A 68 4.70 7.59 -13.01
CA ASP A 68 3.94 8.66 -13.68
C ASP A 68 4.84 9.54 -14.58
N GLY A 69 5.71 8.89 -15.39
CA GLY A 69 6.69 9.54 -16.26
C GLY A 69 7.90 10.15 -15.55
N THR A 70 8.07 9.92 -14.25
CA THR A 70 9.19 10.47 -13.47
C THR A 70 10.13 9.35 -13.01
N GLN A 71 11.40 9.43 -13.40
CA GLN A 71 12.44 8.53 -12.90
C GLN A 71 12.73 8.80 -11.42
N ILE A 72 12.67 7.74 -10.59
CA ILE A 72 12.82 7.81 -9.13
C ILE A 72 14.25 7.54 -8.70
N VAL A 73 14.88 6.48 -9.22
CA VAL A 73 16.26 6.11 -8.85
C VAL A 73 17.20 7.23 -9.27
N GLY A 74 17.95 7.76 -8.30
CA GLY A 74 18.87 8.89 -8.52
C GLY A 74 18.21 10.26 -8.63
N ALA A 75 16.88 10.37 -8.49
CA ALA A 75 16.20 11.66 -8.56
C ALA A 75 16.53 12.53 -7.33
N PRO A 76 16.68 13.86 -7.51
CA PRO A 76 16.88 14.77 -6.38
C PRO A 76 15.60 14.84 -5.51
N GLU A 77 15.78 15.05 -4.19
CA GLU A 77 14.68 15.08 -3.22
C GLU A 77 13.56 16.08 -3.61
N LYS A 78 13.92 17.21 -4.23
CA LYS A 78 12.94 18.19 -4.73
C LYS A 78 11.94 17.57 -5.73
N THR A 79 12.40 16.68 -6.60
CA THR A 79 11.57 15.94 -7.55
C THR A 79 10.70 14.91 -6.81
N LEU A 80 11.32 14.11 -5.92
CA LEU A 80 10.64 13.08 -5.14
C LEU A 80 9.53 13.67 -4.25
N VAL A 81 9.78 14.79 -3.60
CA VAL A 81 8.76 15.53 -2.87
C VAL A 81 7.60 15.91 -3.81
N GLY A 82 7.86 16.27 -5.07
CA GLY A 82 6.84 16.61 -6.07
C GLY A 82 5.84 15.50 -6.35
N ILE A 83 6.28 14.26 -6.41
CA ILE A 83 5.48 13.09 -6.77
C ILE A 83 4.81 12.40 -5.57
N ARG A 84 5.46 12.40 -4.40
CA ARG A 84 4.91 11.77 -3.18
C ARG A 84 3.60 12.44 -2.79
N GLY A 85 2.55 11.65 -2.64
CA GLY A 85 1.18 12.07 -2.34
C GLY A 85 0.34 12.42 -3.57
N ARG A 86 0.95 12.75 -4.74
CA ARG A 86 0.23 13.05 -5.99
C ARG A 86 0.27 11.86 -6.96
N SER A 87 1.46 11.39 -7.31
CA SER A 87 1.59 10.24 -8.22
C SER A 87 1.45 8.94 -7.46
N ALA A 88 2.01 8.85 -6.25
CA ALA A 88 1.76 7.72 -5.34
C ALA A 88 1.65 8.17 -3.89
N ALA A 89 0.82 7.44 -3.13
CA ALA A 89 0.73 7.54 -1.67
C ALA A 89 0.84 6.14 -1.06
N VAL A 90 1.26 6.07 0.22
CA VAL A 90 1.45 4.80 0.93
C VAL A 90 0.65 4.78 2.22
N VAL A 91 0.08 3.60 2.51
CA VAL A 91 -0.45 3.23 3.82
C VAL A 91 0.45 2.14 4.36
N PHE A 92 1.13 2.42 5.46
CA PHE A 92 2.06 1.49 6.11
C PHE A 92 1.35 0.52 7.05
N GLN A 93 2.01 -0.59 7.36
CA GLN A 93 1.56 -1.65 8.26
C GLN A 93 1.15 -1.14 9.65
N GLU A 94 1.94 -0.25 10.22
CA GLU A 94 1.67 0.34 11.54
C GLU A 94 1.15 1.77 11.42
N PRO A 95 -0.14 2.04 11.64
CA PRO A 95 -0.70 3.38 11.53
C PRO A 95 -0.11 4.37 12.54
N LEU A 96 0.45 3.89 13.65
CA LEU A 96 1.13 4.73 14.63
C LEU A 96 2.44 5.33 14.13
N THR A 97 3.11 4.68 13.19
CA THR A 97 4.33 5.23 12.57
C THR A 97 4.03 6.36 11.59
N ALA A 98 2.82 6.38 11.05
CA ALA A 98 2.36 7.40 10.10
C ALA A 98 1.74 8.63 10.80
N LEU A 99 1.33 8.51 12.07
CA LEU A 99 0.64 9.55 12.82
C LEU A 99 1.54 10.16 13.91
N ASP A 100 1.67 11.49 13.90
CA ASP A 100 2.33 12.22 14.98
C ASP A 100 1.45 12.14 16.26
N PRO A 101 1.94 11.50 17.35
CA PRO A 101 1.15 11.32 18.58
C PRO A 101 0.85 12.64 19.29
N LEU A 102 1.61 13.70 19.03
CA LEU A 102 1.49 15.01 19.65
C LEU A 102 0.63 15.99 18.83
N MET A 103 0.15 15.56 17.66
CA MET A 103 -0.65 16.40 16.77
C MET A 103 -2.08 15.85 16.63
N ARG A 104 -3.07 16.74 16.67
CA ARG A 104 -4.48 16.36 16.44
C ARG A 104 -4.69 15.82 15.03
N VAL A 105 -5.53 14.79 14.90
CA VAL A 105 -5.84 14.10 13.64
C VAL A 105 -6.24 15.06 12.52
N GLY A 106 -7.17 15.98 12.80
CA GLY A 106 -7.62 16.94 11.79
C GLY A 106 -6.51 17.83 11.25
N ARG A 107 -5.48 18.15 12.06
CA ARG A 107 -4.33 18.94 11.61
C ARG A 107 -3.41 18.11 10.71
N GLN A 108 -3.25 16.83 11.00
CA GLN A 108 -2.42 15.92 10.19
C GLN A 108 -3.02 15.72 8.79
N ILE A 109 -4.35 15.51 8.71
CA ILE A 109 -5.06 15.41 7.41
C ILE A 109 -5.05 16.73 6.66
N ALA A 110 -5.14 17.86 7.37
CA ALA A 110 -5.13 19.19 6.77
C ALA A 110 -3.78 19.55 6.11
N GLU A 111 -2.66 19.00 6.61
CA GLU A 111 -1.33 19.35 6.15
C GLU A 111 -1.10 19.03 4.66
N PRO A 112 -1.33 17.80 4.15
CA PRO A 112 -1.22 17.51 2.72
C PRO A 112 -2.21 18.32 1.87
N LEU A 113 -3.45 18.51 2.32
CA LEU A 113 -4.44 19.33 1.63
C LEU A 113 -3.98 20.78 1.46
N ARG A 114 -3.42 21.37 2.51
CA ARG A 114 -2.89 22.73 2.48
C ARG A 114 -1.67 22.86 1.57
N ARG A 115 -0.69 21.96 1.71
CA ARG A 115 0.57 22.01 0.95
C ARG A 115 0.39 21.71 -0.52
N ARG A 116 -0.47 20.75 -0.85
CA ARG A 116 -0.60 20.22 -2.22
C ARG A 116 -1.76 20.79 -2.98
N ARG A 117 -2.89 21.06 -2.30
CA ARG A 117 -4.11 21.58 -2.93
C ARG A 117 -4.34 23.06 -2.64
N GLY A 118 -3.49 23.70 -1.83
CA GLY A 118 -3.59 25.13 -1.49
C GLY A 118 -4.84 25.48 -0.68
N LEU A 119 -5.53 24.50 -0.10
CA LEU A 119 -6.78 24.74 0.63
C LEU A 119 -6.52 25.45 1.94
N THR A 120 -7.39 26.42 2.27
CA THR A 120 -7.33 27.20 3.53
C THR A 120 -8.72 27.44 4.09
N GLY A 121 -8.80 27.93 5.35
CA GLY A 121 -10.05 28.39 5.96
C GLY A 121 -11.17 27.34 6.00
N ALA A 122 -12.36 27.72 5.57
CA ALA A 122 -13.55 26.86 5.58
C ALA A 122 -13.45 25.71 4.58
N ALA A 123 -12.87 25.93 3.40
CA ALA A 123 -12.66 24.90 2.37
C ALA A 123 -11.75 23.77 2.87
N LEU A 124 -10.66 24.10 3.59
CA LEU A 124 -9.78 23.11 4.19
C LEU A 124 -10.51 22.27 5.25
N LYS A 125 -11.29 22.92 6.11
CA LYS A 125 -12.08 22.20 7.14
C LYS A 125 -13.11 21.27 6.52
N ALA A 126 -13.81 21.71 5.48
CA ALA A 126 -14.78 20.88 4.75
C ALA A 126 -14.09 19.66 4.10
N ALA A 127 -12.97 19.85 3.41
CA ALA A 127 -12.22 18.78 2.78
C ALA A 127 -11.68 17.74 3.80
N VAL A 128 -11.26 18.18 5.00
CA VAL A 128 -10.85 17.26 6.07
C VAL A 128 -12.04 16.41 6.55
N LEU A 129 -13.21 17.00 6.74
CA LEU A 129 -14.41 16.27 7.17
C LEU A 129 -14.85 15.28 6.09
N ASP A 130 -14.89 15.71 4.83
CA ASP A 130 -15.24 14.88 3.68
C ASP A 130 -14.32 13.64 3.57
N LEU A 131 -13.00 13.79 3.72
CA LEU A 131 -12.06 12.67 3.74
C LEU A 131 -12.34 11.69 4.90
N LEU A 132 -12.68 12.19 6.09
CA LEU A 132 -13.01 11.34 7.22
C LEU A 132 -14.35 10.59 7.03
N GLU A 133 -15.33 11.22 6.36
CA GLU A 133 -16.59 10.59 5.97
C GLU A 133 -16.35 9.51 4.91
N GLN A 134 -15.52 9.77 3.89
CA GLN A 134 -15.16 8.79 2.85
C GLN A 134 -14.51 7.53 3.42
N VAL A 135 -13.68 7.66 4.46
CA VAL A 135 -13.09 6.51 5.15
C VAL A 135 -13.99 5.94 6.26
N ARG A 136 -15.28 6.31 6.27
CA ARG A 136 -16.32 5.78 7.17
C ARG A 136 -15.97 5.91 8.66
N LEU A 137 -15.34 7.02 9.06
CA LEU A 137 -15.07 7.26 10.46
C LEU A 137 -16.34 7.77 11.16
N PRO A 138 -16.73 7.17 12.30
CA PRO A 138 -17.86 7.66 13.09
C PRO A 138 -17.48 9.01 13.71
N ASP A 139 -18.42 9.95 13.72
CA ASP A 139 -18.27 11.31 14.27
C ASP A 139 -16.98 12.01 13.79
N PRO A 140 -16.87 12.36 12.49
CA PRO A 140 -15.70 13.01 11.93
C PRO A 140 -15.27 14.27 12.68
N ARG A 141 -16.27 15.04 13.19
CA ARG A 141 -16.00 16.29 13.93
C ARG A 141 -15.28 16.04 15.25
N ARG A 142 -15.63 14.98 15.98
CA ARG A 142 -14.93 14.55 17.18
C ARG A 142 -13.52 14.07 16.83
N VAL A 143 -13.40 13.23 15.81
CA VAL A 143 -12.10 12.66 15.38
C VAL A 143 -11.12 13.76 14.97
N THR A 144 -11.55 14.82 14.28
CA THR A 144 -10.64 15.93 13.93
C THR A 144 -9.98 16.59 15.14
N ARG A 145 -10.62 16.55 16.31
CA ARG A 145 -10.12 17.16 17.54
C ARG A 145 -9.30 16.21 18.41
N ALA A 146 -9.43 14.92 18.16
CA ALA A 146 -8.75 13.86 18.91
C ALA A 146 -7.26 13.79 18.56
N PHE A 147 -6.46 13.28 19.49
CA PHE A 147 -5.10 12.82 19.25
C PHE A 147 -5.11 11.34 18.84
N PRO A 148 -4.05 10.82 18.18
CA PRO A 148 -3.98 9.42 17.75
C PRO A 148 -4.23 8.41 18.89
N HIS A 149 -3.79 8.68 20.09
CA HIS A 149 -3.97 7.78 21.25
C HIS A 149 -5.43 7.75 21.80
N GLU A 150 -6.27 8.72 21.43
CA GLU A 150 -7.68 8.81 21.85
C GLU A 150 -8.65 8.07 20.91
N ILE A 151 -8.14 7.45 19.85
CA ILE A 151 -8.92 6.70 18.86
C ILE A 151 -8.44 5.25 18.75
N SER A 152 -9.33 4.32 18.31
CA SER A 152 -9.01 2.90 18.18
C SER A 152 -7.99 2.61 17.07
N GLY A 153 -7.41 1.39 17.06
CA GLY A 153 -6.47 0.94 16.01
C GLY A 153 -7.07 1.03 14.61
N GLY A 154 -8.28 0.51 14.41
CA GLY A 154 -8.99 0.62 13.13
C GLY A 154 -9.32 2.07 12.73
N GLN A 155 -9.64 2.94 13.70
CA GLN A 155 -9.82 4.37 13.42
C GLN A 155 -8.51 5.04 12.99
N ARG A 156 -7.37 4.70 13.60
CA ARG A 156 -6.05 5.19 13.17
C ARG A 156 -5.71 4.75 11.75
N GLN A 157 -6.02 3.50 11.40
CA GLN A 157 -5.81 2.98 10.05
C GLN A 157 -6.66 3.75 9.01
N ARG A 158 -7.93 4.01 9.32
CA ARG A 158 -8.80 4.84 8.46
C ARG A 158 -8.29 6.28 8.34
N VAL A 159 -7.74 6.87 9.41
CA VAL A 159 -7.08 8.18 9.36
C VAL A 159 -5.85 8.16 8.46
N ALA A 160 -4.98 7.15 8.58
CA ALA A 160 -3.82 6.99 7.71
C ALA A 160 -4.24 6.86 6.23
N LEU A 161 -5.29 6.09 5.95
CA LEU A 161 -5.89 6.02 4.62
C LEU A 161 -6.41 7.38 4.14
N ALA A 162 -7.14 8.13 4.97
CA ALA A 162 -7.60 9.48 4.62
C ALA A 162 -6.45 10.43 4.28
N MET A 163 -5.34 10.36 5.02
CA MET A 163 -4.13 11.15 4.74
C MET A 163 -3.49 10.76 3.40
N ALA A 164 -3.40 9.46 3.11
CA ALA A 164 -2.89 8.96 1.84
C ALA A 164 -3.74 9.44 0.66
N LEU A 165 -5.07 9.46 0.82
CA LEU A 165 -6.02 9.89 -0.21
C LEU A 165 -6.17 11.40 -0.36
N ALA A 166 -5.62 12.20 0.54
CA ALA A 166 -5.82 13.65 0.60
C ALA A 166 -5.40 14.41 -0.68
N CYS A 167 -4.46 13.86 -1.44
CA CYS A 167 -3.94 14.48 -2.66
C CYS A 167 -4.37 13.76 -3.95
N ASP A 168 -5.37 12.88 -3.88
CA ASP A 168 -5.91 12.10 -5.00
C ASP A 168 -4.79 11.38 -5.80
N PRO A 169 -4.03 10.44 -5.16
CA PRO A 169 -2.90 9.77 -5.78
C PRO A 169 -3.34 8.91 -6.96
N ALA A 170 -2.49 8.79 -7.98
CA ALA A 170 -2.73 7.88 -9.10
C ALA A 170 -2.47 6.40 -8.70
N LEU A 171 -1.53 6.16 -7.78
CA LEU A 171 -1.17 4.86 -7.22
C LEU A 171 -1.31 4.87 -5.70
N LEU A 172 -2.07 3.92 -5.16
CA LEU A 172 -2.08 3.63 -3.73
C LEU A 172 -1.17 2.41 -3.46
N ILE A 173 -0.17 2.59 -2.62
CA ILE A 173 0.65 1.50 -2.10
C ILE A 173 0.10 1.15 -0.72
N ALA A 174 -0.42 -0.07 -0.56
CA ALA A 174 -0.95 -0.58 0.69
C ALA A 174 0.02 -1.67 1.21
N ASP A 175 0.94 -1.28 2.10
CA ASP A 175 1.96 -2.19 2.64
C ASP A 175 1.48 -2.81 3.95
N GLU A 176 0.99 -4.04 3.87
CA GLU A 176 0.37 -4.82 4.95
C GLU A 176 -0.68 -4.02 5.77
N PRO A 177 -1.67 -3.40 5.10
CA PRO A 177 -2.53 -2.39 5.72
C PRO A 177 -3.48 -2.93 6.80
N THR A 178 -3.52 -4.24 7.02
CA THR A 178 -4.48 -4.89 7.92
C THR A 178 -3.84 -5.84 8.95
N THR A 179 -2.54 -6.03 8.95
CA THR A 179 -1.83 -7.02 9.78
C THR A 179 -2.03 -6.84 11.30
N ALA A 180 -2.31 -5.63 11.77
CA ALA A 180 -2.52 -5.32 13.20
C ALA A 180 -4.00 -5.24 13.60
N LEU A 181 -4.92 -5.68 12.73
CA LEU A 181 -6.37 -5.59 12.95
C LEU A 181 -6.97 -6.98 13.24
N ASP A 182 -8.06 -7.01 14.01
CA ASP A 182 -8.87 -8.21 14.12
C ASP A 182 -9.57 -8.54 12.80
N VAL A 183 -9.99 -9.80 12.62
CA VAL A 183 -10.53 -10.33 11.35
C VAL A 183 -11.71 -9.52 10.81
N THR A 184 -12.59 -9.05 11.69
CA THR A 184 -13.78 -8.27 11.29
C THR A 184 -13.38 -6.89 10.78
N VAL A 185 -12.53 -6.19 11.52
CA VAL A 185 -12.03 -4.86 11.13
C VAL A 185 -11.14 -4.96 9.88
N GLN A 186 -10.39 -6.04 9.73
CA GLN A 186 -9.62 -6.33 8.52
C GLN A 186 -10.53 -6.42 7.29
N ALA A 187 -11.59 -7.24 7.35
CA ALA A 187 -12.53 -7.38 6.24
C ALA A 187 -13.20 -6.04 5.85
N GLU A 188 -13.61 -5.25 6.86
CA GLU A 188 -14.17 -3.92 6.62
C GLU A 188 -13.16 -2.95 5.97
N MET A 189 -11.89 -3.01 6.38
CA MET A 189 -10.83 -2.17 5.85
C MET A 189 -10.50 -2.52 4.40
N LEU A 190 -10.43 -3.81 4.07
CA LEU A 190 -10.22 -4.28 2.69
C LEU A 190 -11.36 -3.86 1.77
N ALA A 191 -12.61 -4.05 2.19
CA ALA A 191 -13.79 -3.61 1.43
C ALA A 191 -13.79 -2.09 1.21
N LEU A 192 -13.39 -1.31 2.22
CA LEU A 192 -13.26 0.14 2.10
C LEU A 192 -12.18 0.54 1.10
N ILE A 193 -11.00 -0.07 1.17
CA ILE A 193 -9.90 0.20 0.21
C ILE A 193 -10.38 -0.11 -1.21
N GLU A 194 -11.00 -1.26 -1.43
CA GLU A 194 -11.50 -1.67 -2.74
C GLU A 194 -12.52 -0.68 -3.31
N GLU A 195 -13.49 -0.25 -2.50
CA GLU A 195 -14.50 0.74 -2.89
C GLU A 195 -13.87 2.07 -3.29
N LEU A 196 -12.96 2.61 -2.46
CA LEU A 196 -12.29 3.88 -2.70
C LEU A 196 -11.39 3.84 -3.94
N VAL A 197 -10.70 2.72 -4.16
CA VAL A 197 -9.86 2.49 -5.33
C VAL A 197 -10.70 2.49 -6.60
N ARG A 198 -11.80 1.75 -6.61
CA ARG A 198 -12.74 1.70 -7.76
C ARG A 198 -13.38 3.06 -8.03
N ALA A 199 -13.88 3.72 -6.98
CA ALA A 199 -14.56 5.01 -7.11
C ALA A 199 -13.65 6.10 -7.67
N ARG A 200 -12.34 6.04 -7.40
CA ARG A 200 -11.34 7.04 -7.86
C ARG A 200 -10.56 6.60 -9.09
N GLY A 201 -10.74 5.38 -9.59
CA GLY A 201 -9.97 4.82 -10.71
C GLY A 201 -8.46 4.73 -10.43
N MET A 202 -8.07 4.57 -9.16
CA MET A 202 -6.66 4.49 -8.75
C MET A 202 -6.08 3.12 -9.12
N ALA A 203 -4.78 3.10 -9.42
CA ALA A 203 -4.00 1.87 -9.39
C ALA A 203 -3.64 1.49 -7.95
N VAL A 204 -3.38 0.21 -7.71
CA VAL A 204 -2.96 -0.30 -6.39
C VAL A 204 -1.76 -1.22 -6.50
N LEU A 205 -0.79 -1.02 -5.63
CA LEU A 205 0.20 -2.02 -5.25
C LEU A 205 -0.14 -2.50 -3.83
N PHE A 206 -0.76 -3.68 -3.75
CA PHE A 206 -1.17 -4.27 -2.48
C PHE A 206 -0.13 -5.28 -2.02
N VAL A 207 0.50 -5.03 -0.88
CA VAL A 207 1.56 -5.87 -0.33
C VAL A 207 1.03 -6.64 0.87
N SER A 208 1.18 -7.94 0.86
CA SER A 208 0.82 -8.81 1.98
C SER A 208 1.64 -10.10 1.94
N HIS A 209 1.67 -10.80 3.07
CA HIS A 209 2.11 -12.19 3.14
C HIS A 209 0.93 -13.17 3.03
N ASP A 210 -0.32 -12.68 3.05
CA ASP A 210 -1.55 -13.47 2.98
C ASP A 210 -2.12 -13.47 1.56
N LEU A 211 -2.07 -14.64 0.93
CA LEU A 211 -2.55 -14.85 -0.43
C LEU A 211 -4.08 -14.67 -0.53
N ALA A 212 -4.84 -15.08 0.49
CA ALA A 212 -6.30 -14.95 0.49
C ALA A 212 -6.69 -13.46 0.46
N VAL A 213 -6.03 -12.63 1.27
CA VAL A 213 -6.22 -11.18 1.29
C VAL A 213 -5.90 -10.56 -0.07
N VAL A 214 -4.74 -10.90 -0.65
CA VAL A 214 -4.33 -10.38 -1.96
C VAL A 214 -5.31 -10.79 -3.06
N SER A 215 -5.74 -12.06 -3.04
CA SER A 215 -6.68 -12.59 -4.04
C SER A 215 -8.04 -11.89 -4.03
N ALA A 216 -8.46 -11.37 -2.88
CA ALA A 216 -9.73 -10.66 -2.76
C ALA A 216 -9.69 -9.24 -3.35
N VAL A 217 -8.53 -8.58 -3.37
CA VAL A 217 -8.42 -7.14 -3.69
C VAL A 217 -7.62 -6.82 -4.95
N THR A 218 -6.97 -7.82 -5.59
CA THR A 218 -6.10 -7.60 -6.75
C THR A 218 -6.47 -8.49 -7.94
N ASP A 219 -6.08 -8.06 -9.13
CA ASP A 219 -6.33 -8.79 -10.39
C ASP A 219 -5.14 -9.63 -10.82
N ARG A 220 -3.94 -9.13 -10.53
CA ARG A 220 -2.66 -9.76 -10.86
C ARG A 220 -1.77 -9.82 -9.61
N VAL A 221 -0.92 -10.83 -9.55
CA VAL A 221 -0.01 -11.03 -8.44
C VAL A 221 1.42 -11.22 -8.93
N LEU A 222 2.37 -10.73 -8.15
CA LEU A 222 3.79 -11.01 -8.23
C LEU A 222 4.24 -11.63 -6.93
N VAL A 223 4.79 -12.85 -7.02
CA VAL A 223 5.30 -13.61 -5.88
C VAL A 223 6.78 -13.35 -5.73
N MET A 224 7.20 -12.92 -4.53
CA MET A 224 8.62 -12.70 -4.20
C MET A 224 9.13 -13.71 -3.19
N LYS A 225 10.35 -14.18 -3.42
CA LYS A 225 11.11 -15.02 -2.50
C LYS A 225 12.58 -14.61 -2.51
N ASP A 226 13.17 -14.46 -1.33
CA ASP A 226 14.62 -14.19 -1.18
C ASP A 226 15.13 -13.03 -2.07
N GLY A 227 14.34 -11.96 -2.20
CA GLY A 227 14.67 -10.78 -2.99
C GLY A 227 14.39 -10.89 -4.49
N HIS A 228 13.86 -12.01 -4.98
CA HIS A 228 13.58 -12.26 -6.40
C HIS A 228 12.08 -12.38 -6.68
N ALA A 229 11.65 -11.95 -7.87
CA ALA A 229 10.36 -12.36 -8.42
C ALA A 229 10.44 -13.82 -8.85
N VAL A 230 9.54 -14.67 -8.35
CA VAL A 230 9.53 -16.10 -8.68
C VAL A 230 8.37 -16.47 -9.59
N GLU A 231 7.24 -15.82 -9.45
CA GLU A 231 6.07 -16.05 -10.30
C GLU A 231 5.23 -14.79 -10.44
N THR A 232 4.65 -14.57 -11.61
CA THR A 232 3.69 -13.50 -11.84
C THR A 232 2.57 -13.95 -12.77
N GLY A 233 1.36 -13.47 -12.57
CA GLY A 233 0.22 -13.81 -13.41
C GLY A 233 -1.10 -13.25 -12.87
N ALA A 234 -2.20 -13.53 -13.58
CA ALA A 234 -3.53 -13.28 -13.04
C ALA A 234 -3.72 -14.07 -11.75
N VAL A 235 -4.32 -13.46 -10.74
CA VAL A 235 -4.54 -14.11 -9.42
C VAL A 235 -5.23 -15.45 -9.59
N ALA A 236 -6.30 -15.51 -10.41
CA ALA A 236 -7.06 -16.74 -10.64
C ALA A 236 -6.20 -17.88 -11.21
N ASP A 237 -5.23 -17.57 -12.08
CA ASP A 237 -4.35 -18.57 -12.68
C ASP A 237 -3.28 -19.05 -11.69
N VAL A 238 -2.65 -18.13 -10.96
CA VAL A 238 -1.62 -18.43 -9.95
C VAL A 238 -2.20 -19.25 -8.80
N VAL A 239 -3.42 -18.94 -8.34
CA VAL A 239 -4.10 -19.72 -7.28
C VAL A 239 -4.55 -21.09 -7.78
N ARG A 240 -5.05 -21.19 -9.03
CA ARG A 240 -5.56 -22.46 -9.56
C ARG A 240 -4.45 -23.42 -9.98
N ALA A 241 -3.41 -22.91 -10.61
CA ALA A 241 -2.33 -23.70 -11.22
C ALA A 241 -0.95 -23.05 -11.02
N PRO A 242 -0.48 -22.94 -9.76
CA PRO A 242 0.83 -22.37 -9.45
C PRO A 242 1.94 -23.20 -10.12
N ARG A 243 2.93 -22.55 -10.70
CA ARG A 243 4.02 -23.20 -11.43
C ARG A 243 5.20 -23.46 -10.51
N GLU A 244 5.58 -22.45 -9.74
CA GLU A 244 6.74 -22.49 -8.87
C GLU A 244 6.47 -23.25 -7.57
N ALA A 245 7.45 -24.00 -7.08
CA ALA A 245 7.32 -24.82 -5.87
C ALA A 245 6.96 -23.97 -4.64
N TYR A 246 7.54 -22.78 -4.56
CA TYR A 246 7.24 -21.83 -3.47
C TYR A 246 5.80 -21.32 -3.54
N THR A 247 5.33 -20.95 -4.72
CA THR A 247 3.94 -20.49 -4.92
C THR A 247 2.95 -21.61 -4.58
N LYS A 248 3.26 -22.87 -4.94
CA LYS A 248 2.45 -24.05 -4.56
C LYS A 248 2.32 -24.14 -3.05
N ALA A 249 3.43 -24.04 -2.31
CA ALA A 249 3.42 -24.09 -0.86
C ALA A 249 2.59 -22.95 -0.24
N LEU A 250 2.66 -21.73 -0.79
CA LEU A 250 1.83 -20.60 -0.35
C LEU A 250 0.34 -20.85 -0.58
N VAL A 251 -0.02 -21.33 -1.78
CA VAL A 251 -1.43 -21.67 -2.12
C VAL A 251 -1.97 -22.78 -1.23
N ASP A 252 -1.20 -23.83 -1.01
CA ASP A 252 -1.61 -24.96 -0.17
C ASP A 252 -1.81 -24.53 1.29
N SER A 253 -0.91 -23.66 1.82
CA SER A 253 -1.06 -23.10 3.16
C SER A 253 -2.32 -22.24 3.30
N ALA A 254 -2.62 -21.39 2.30
CA ALA A 254 -3.83 -20.57 2.30
C ALA A 254 -5.10 -21.43 2.29
N ARG A 255 -5.16 -22.47 1.44
CA ARG A 255 -6.29 -23.43 1.38
C ARG A 255 -6.51 -24.20 2.69
N GLN A 256 -5.41 -24.61 3.35
CA GLN A 256 -5.50 -25.30 4.65
C GLN A 256 -6.08 -24.38 5.72
N LEU A 257 -5.69 -23.10 5.73
CA LEU A 257 -6.21 -22.12 6.68
C LEU A 257 -7.71 -21.86 6.46
N GLU A 258 -8.15 -21.67 5.21
CA GLU A 258 -9.56 -21.50 4.84
C GLU A 258 -10.40 -22.72 5.28
N ALA A 259 -9.94 -23.93 4.97
CA ALA A 259 -10.62 -25.17 5.38
C ALA A 259 -10.72 -25.31 6.90
N ALA A 260 -9.72 -24.88 7.66
CA ALA A 260 -9.75 -24.91 9.12
C ALA A 260 -10.73 -23.89 9.72
N LEU A 261 -10.87 -22.71 9.10
CA LEU A 261 -11.83 -21.69 9.53
C LEU A 261 -13.28 -22.11 9.26
N ASP A 262 -13.56 -22.74 8.13
CA ASP A 262 -14.88 -23.26 7.77
C ASP A 262 -15.33 -24.39 8.74
N LEU A 263 -14.42 -25.21 9.20
CA LEU A 263 -14.70 -26.27 10.19
C LEU A 263 -14.90 -25.71 11.62
N GLY A 264 -14.34 -24.55 11.94
CA GLY A 264 -14.49 -23.89 13.25
C GLY A 264 -15.78 -23.07 13.40
N GLY A 265 -16.41 -22.68 12.30
CA GLY A 265 -17.64 -21.86 12.26
C GLY A 265 -18.95 -22.63 12.51
N THR A 266 -18.90 -23.95 12.73
CA THR A 266 -20.08 -24.84 12.90
C THR A 266 -20.26 -25.29 14.36
N ARG A 267 -19.86 -24.47 15.35
CA ARG A 267 -20.17 -24.78 16.77
C ARG A 267 -20.90 -23.64 17.43
#